data_85f573cad570974dfe0aa1a0709fb8de
#
_entry.id   85f573cad570974dfe0aa1a0709fb8de
#
_cell.length_a   1.000
_cell.length_b   1.000
_cell.length_c   1.000
_cell.angle_alpha   90.00
_cell.angle_beta   90.00
_cell.angle_gamma   90.00
#
_symmetry.space_group_name_H-M   'P 1'
#
loop_
_entity.id
_entity.type
_entity.pdbx_description
1 polymer ?
#
loop_
_entity_poly.entity_id
_entity_poly.type
_entity_poly.pdbx_seq_one_letter_code
_entity_poly.pdbx_strand_id
1 'polypeptide(L)'
;MIIALLGPSFGESKKEVNIVGKDIMMLVDLSESMNANDIKPTRLEKVKFEMKKIINEFSSDRIGIIMFSSEAYVQCPLTYDKNALNLFIETLNTGLVPNSGTDFGPPLELSLSKLEDENSNNKEINSKVIILISDGEDFGDDTESSLEKIKSSSIKLFSVGIGSLKGSKILLGNGKFKKDQEGNDVVTKLNSSSLRETASDTGGKYFEISNEINQTDNLISEIVNIKGDYIESKTVDVTENKYFYFLFSALFLMVIDFIFSFKIISI
;
A
#
# COMPACT_ATOMS: atom_id res chain seq x y z
N MET A 1 -26.17 -18.34 40.20
CA MET A 1 -26.46 -17.21 39.30
C MET A 1 -25.38 -16.15 39.31
N ILE A 2 -24.89 -15.65 40.44
CA ILE A 2 -23.82 -14.64 40.54
C ILE A 2 -22.53 -15.07 39.80
N ILE A 3 -22.10 -16.32 39.94
CA ILE A 3 -20.91 -16.85 39.26
C ILE A 3 -21.07 -16.87 37.73
N ALA A 4 -22.28 -17.09 37.21
CA ALA A 4 -22.56 -17.02 35.78
C ALA A 4 -22.46 -15.58 35.22
N LEU A 5 -22.83 -14.59 36.05
CA LEU A 5 -22.72 -13.16 35.69
C LEU A 5 -21.28 -12.64 35.68
N LEU A 6 -20.37 -13.28 36.42
CA LEU A 6 -18.94 -12.95 36.41
C LEU A 6 -18.24 -13.38 35.13
N GLY A 7 -18.90 -14.12 34.23
CA GLY A 7 -18.35 -14.51 32.93
C GLY A 7 -17.07 -15.34 33.02
N PRO A 8 -17.02 -16.44 33.81
CA PRO A 8 -15.79 -17.19 33.97
C PRO A 8 -15.31 -17.74 32.64
N SER A 9 -14.12 -17.31 32.24
CA SER A 9 -13.42 -17.78 31.03
C SER A 9 -12.35 -18.78 31.47
N PHE A 10 -12.45 -20.02 30.98
CA PHE A 10 -11.44 -21.05 31.19
C PHE A 10 -11.41 -21.99 30.00
N GLY A 11 -10.20 -22.51 29.73
CA GLY A 11 -9.87 -23.29 28.54
C GLY A 11 -9.21 -22.41 27.51
N GLU A 12 -8.08 -22.86 26.99
CA GLU A 12 -7.39 -22.27 25.85
C GLU A 12 -7.98 -22.88 24.58
N SER A 13 -8.73 -22.12 23.81
CA SER A 13 -9.02 -22.50 22.43
C SER A 13 -8.06 -21.73 21.51
N LYS A 14 -7.26 -22.47 20.76
CA LYS A 14 -6.37 -21.91 19.74
C LYS A 14 -7.19 -21.65 18.49
N LYS A 15 -7.40 -20.38 18.18
CA LYS A 15 -8.03 -19.99 16.93
C LYS A 15 -6.94 -19.61 15.94
N GLU A 16 -6.81 -20.36 14.87
CA GLU A 16 -5.94 -19.99 13.77
C GLU A 16 -6.57 -18.80 13.04
N VAL A 17 -5.92 -17.65 13.12
CA VAL A 17 -6.26 -16.47 12.34
C VAL A 17 -5.27 -16.41 11.19
N ASN A 18 -5.76 -16.67 10.00
CA ASN A 18 -4.97 -16.52 8.78
C ASN A 18 -4.82 -15.04 8.47
N ILE A 19 -3.61 -14.52 8.56
CA ILE A 19 -3.28 -13.17 8.12
C ILE A 19 -3.04 -13.25 6.62
N VAL A 20 -3.86 -12.52 5.88
CA VAL A 20 -3.77 -12.40 4.41
C VAL A 20 -3.23 -11.02 4.11
N GLY A 21 -2.17 -10.93 3.35
CA GLY A 21 -1.57 -9.65 2.97
C GLY A 21 -0.90 -9.71 1.59
N LYS A 22 -0.39 -8.57 1.17
CA LYS A 22 0.28 -8.33 -0.10
C LYS A 22 1.60 -7.60 0.15
N ASP A 23 2.50 -7.68 -0.80
CA ASP A 23 3.68 -6.85 -0.86
C ASP A 23 3.46 -5.74 -1.90
N ILE A 24 3.50 -4.51 -1.46
CA ILE A 24 3.26 -3.33 -2.30
C ILE A 24 4.54 -2.51 -2.36
N MET A 25 5.14 -2.35 -3.54
CA MET A 25 6.30 -1.50 -3.75
C MET A 25 5.86 -0.22 -4.47
N MET A 26 6.04 0.92 -3.81
CA MET A 26 5.75 2.24 -4.37
C MET A 26 7.01 2.84 -4.97
N LEU A 27 7.01 3.09 -6.28
CA LEU A 27 8.09 3.74 -7.01
C LEU A 27 7.72 5.20 -7.22
N VAL A 28 8.51 6.11 -6.65
CA VAL A 28 8.20 7.55 -6.64
C VAL A 28 9.25 8.30 -7.43
N ASP A 29 8.79 8.96 -8.48
CA ASP A 29 9.60 9.86 -9.28
C ASP A 29 9.98 11.10 -8.47
N LEU A 30 11.27 11.37 -8.38
CA LEU A 30 11.84 12.56 -7.74
C LEU A 30 12.61 13.43 -8.74
N SER A 31 12.35 13.29 -10.03
CA SER A 31 12.90 14.18 -11.05
C SER A 31 12.47 15.64 -10.83
N GLU A 32 13.17 16.58 -11.41
CA GLU A 32 12.87 18.01 -11.21
C GLU A 32 11.48 18.42 -11.70
N SER A 33 10.90 17.68 -12.66
CA SER A 33 9.54 17.90 -13.15
C SER A 33 8.48 17.76 -12.05
N MET A 34 8.78 16.98 -11.01
CA MET A 34 7.89 16.82 -9.84
C MET A 34 7.80 18.09 -8.96
N ASN A 35 8.66 19.08 -9.17
CA ASN A 35 8.53 20.42 -8.55
C ASN A 35 7.56 21.34 -9.32
N ALA A 36 7.01 20.89 -10.45
CA ALA A 36 6.02 21.67 -11.19
C ALA A 36 4.78 21.93 -10.33
N ASN A 37 4.15 23.09 -10.53
CA ASN A 37 3.02 23.59 -9.73
C ASN A 37 1.70 23.65 -10.50
N ASP A 38 1.59 22.90 -11.58
CA ASP A 38 0.32 22.68 -12.28
C ASP A 38 -0.67 21.91 -11.41
N ILE A 39 -0.16 21.11 -10.47
CA ILE A 39 -0.90 20.50 -9.36
C ILE A 39 -0.46 21.21 -8.07
N LYS A 40 -1.40 21.66 -7.25
CA LYS A 40 -1.06 22.38 -6.02
C LYS A 40 -0.90 21.47 -4.80
N PRO A 41 0.08 21.76 -3.91
CA PRO A 41 1.06 22.86 -4.00
C PRO A 41 2.16 22.63 -5.05
N THR A 42 2.65 21.38 -5.21
CA THR A 42 3.48 20.85 -6.30
C THR A 42 3.04 19.43 -6.59
N ARG A 43 3.48 18.85 -7.71
CA ARG A 43 3.20 17.44 -8.04
C ARG A 43 3.69 16.53 -6.91
N LEU A 44 4.93 16.70 -6.43
CA LEU A 44 5.51 15.87 -5.38
C LEU A 44 4.74 15.97 -4.06
N GLU A 45 4.37 17.17 -3.63
CA GLU A 45 3.60 17.33 -2.38
C GLU A 45 2.20 16.70 -2.48
N LYS A 46 1.58 16.76 -3.66
CA LYS A 46 0.32 16.06 -3.91
C LYS A 46 0.51 14.54 -3.87
N VAL A 47 1.59 14.02 -4.46
CA VAL A 47 1.95 12.59 -4.40
C VAL A 47 2.14 12.14 -2.95
N LYS A 48 2.90 12.87 -2.12
CA LYS A 48 3.09 12.55 -0.70
C LYS A 48 1.75 12.43 0.04
N PHE A 49 0.83 13.35 -0.23
CA PHE A 49 -0.51 13.31 0.38
C PHE A 49 -1.28 12.05 -0.01
N GLU A 50 -1.29 11.71 -1.31
CA GLU A 50 -2.00 10.52 -1.81
C GLU A 50 -1.33 9.21 -1.36
N MET A 51 0.00 9.15 -1.29
CA MET A 51 0.73 8.00 -0.74
C MET A 51 0.33 7.70 0.71
N LYS A 52 0.22 8.73 1.56
CA LYS A 52 -0.24 8.56 2.95
C LYS A 52 -1.66 7.99 3.02
N LYS A 53 -2.54 8.45 2.11
CA LYS A 53 -3.90 7.91 2.00
C LYS A 53 -3.86 6.43 1.63
N ILE A 54 -3.07 6.04 0.62
CA ILE A 54 -2.88 4.64 0.22
C ILE A 54 -2.36 3.80 1.39
N ILE A 55 -1.29 4.23 2.06
CA ILE A 55 -0.69 3.49 3.19
C ILE A 55 -1.69 3.25 4.32
N ASN A 56 -2.58 4.20 4.59
CA ASN A 56 -3.56 4.07 5.66
C ASN A 56 -4.60 2.98 5.39
N GLU A 57 -4.95 2.74 4.14
CA GLU A 57 -5.91 1.70 3.74
C GLU A 57 -5.33 0.28 3.85
N PHE A 58 -4.02 0.11 3.62
CA PHE A 58 -3.36 -1.20 3.61
C PHE A 58 -2.72 -1.53 4.95
N SER A 59 -3.50 -1.95 5.95
CA SER A 59 -3.01 -2.21 7.32
C SER A 59 -2.38 -3.60 7.51
N SER A 60 -2.76 -4.56 6.69
CA SER A 60 -2.26 -5.94 6.76
C SER A 60 -1.19 -6.24 5.72
N ASP A 61 -0.87 -5.27 4.87
CA ASP A 61 0.05 -5.40 3.75
C ASP A 61 1.43 -4.81 4.11
N ARG A 62 2.50 -5.38 3.55
CA ARG A 62 3.83 -4.75 3.63
C ARG A 62 3.96 -3.73 2.50
N ILE A 63 4.47 -2.56 2.84
CA ILE A 63 4.70 -1.50 1.87
C ILE A 63 6.17 -1.12 1.90
N GLY A 64 6.79 -0.99 0.72
CA GLY A 64 8.12 -0.44 0.54
C GLY A 64 8.09 0.79 -0.36
N ILE A 65 9.12 1.62 -0.28
CA ILE A 65 9.25 2.84 -1.09
C ILE A 65 10.60 2.84 -1.79
N ILE A 66 10.58 2.98 -3.10
CA ILE A 66 11.74 3.24 -3.94
C ILE A 66 11.58 4.64 -4.50
N MET A 67 12.60 5.46 -4.35
CA MET A 67 12.70 6.76 -4.99
C MET A 67 13.58 6.66 -6.23
N PHE A 68 13.27 7.40 -7.27
CA PHE A 68 14.03 7.37 -8.51
C PHE A 68 14.00 8.67 -9.29
N SER A 69 14.95 8.79 -10.21
CA SER A 69 15.03 9.73 -11.31
C SER A 69 15.72 9.01 -12.48
N SER A 70 17.00 9.27 -12.78
CA SER A 70 17.81 8.43 -13.68
C SER A 70 18.35 7.16 -13.03
N GLU A 71 18.40 7.11 -11.72
CA GLU A 71 18.79 5.97 -10.88
C GLU A 71 17.75 5.73 -9.82
N ALA A 72 17.76 4.54 -9.21
CA ALA A 72 16.78 4.13 -8.22
C ALA A 72 17.42 3.73 -6.90
N TYR A 73 16.78 4.12 -5.79
CA TYR A 73 17.25 3.85 -4.43
C TYR A 73 16.09 3.42 -3.53
N VAL A 74 16.35 2.45 -2.65
CA VAL A 74 15.37 2.06 -1.63
C VAL A 74 15.32 3.14 -0.56
N GLN A 75 14.20 3.83 -0.45
CA GLN A 75 13.93 4.80 0.61
C GLN A 75 13.42 4.13 1.87
N CYS A 76 12.56 3.13 1.73
CA CYS A 76 12.06 2.31 2.82
C CYS A 76 11.89 0.86 2.34
N PRO A 77 12.49 -0.13 3.02
CA PRO A 77 12.26 -1.53 2.70
C PRO A 77 10.81 -1.93 3.02
N LEU A 78 10.38 -3.11 2.55
CA LEU A 78 9.04 -3.64 2.85
C LEU A 78 8.82 -3.74 4.36
N THR A 79 7.80 -3.06 4.87
CA THR A 79 7.47 -3.01 6.30
C THR A 79 5.97 -2.88 6.53
N TYR A 80 5.51 -3.34 7.71
CA TYR A 80 4.17 -3.08 8.23
C TYR A 80 4.07 -1.77 9.03
N ASP A 81 5.21 -1.12 9.32
CA ASP A 81 5.25 0.08 10.15
C ASP A 81 4.83 1.33 9.36
N LYS A 82 3.54 1.67 9.46
CA LYS A 82 2.98 2.87 8.82
C LYS A 82 3.60 4.18 9.31
N ASN A 83 4.07 4.23 10.56
CA ASN A 83 4.68 5.44 11.11
C ASN A 83 6.05 5.67 10.46
N ALA A 84 6.83 4.60 10.30
CA ALA A 84 8.09 4.67 9.56
C ALA A 84 7.86 5.08 8.11
N LEU A 85 6.89 4.47 7.40
CA LEU A 85 6.53 4.83 6.03
C LEU A 85 6.16 6.31 5.91
N ASN A 86 5.29 6.81 6.80
CA ASN A 86 4.88 8.22 6.79
C ASN A 86 6.07 9.17 7.02
N LEU A 87 7.00 8.80 7.92
CA LEU A 87 8.21 9.58 8.14
C LEU A 87 9.09 9.63 6.89
N PHE A 88 9.31 8.51 6.22
CA PHE A 88 10.07 8.45 4.96
C PHE A 88 9.42 9.26 3.84
N ILE A 89 8.08 9.24 3.72
CA ILE A 89 7.36 10.07 2.74
C ILE A 89 7.59 11.55 3.00
N GLU A 90 7.58 12.01 4.26
CA GLU A 90 7.83 13.42 4.58
C GLU A 90 9.22 13.89 4.12
N THR A 91 10.21 13.02 4.16
CA THR A 91 11.59 13.35 3.77
C THR A 91 11.81 13.41 2.26
N LEU A 92 10.88 12.87 1.43
CA LEU A 92 11.03 12.86 -0.02
C LEU A 92 11.18 14.29 -0.57
N ASN A 93 12.17 14.49 -1.38
CA ASN A 93 12.39 15.73 -2.13
C ASN A 93 13.23 15.44 -3.37
N THR A 94 13.13 16.29 -4.38
CA THR A 94 13.81 16.10 -5.68
C THR A 94 15.34 16.23 -5.61
N GLY A 95 15.90 16.65 -4.49
CA GLY A 95 17.35 16.71 -4.27
C GLY A 95 17.97 15.42 -3.73
N LEU A 96 17.18 14.38 -3.44
CA LEU A 96 17.67 13.12 -2.90
C LEU A 96 18.32 12.21 -3.94
N VAL A 97 17.99 12.38 -5.20
CA VAL A 97 18.49 11.57 -6.33
C VAL A 97 19.21 12.43 -7.33
N PRO A 98 20.19 11.88 -8.08
CA PRO A 98 20.81 12.59 -9.20
C PRO A 98 19.78 12.96 -10.26
N ASN A 99 19.77 14.23 -10.69
CA ASN A 99 18.78 14.75 -11.64
C ASN A 99 19.36 14.79 -13.06
N SER A 100 19.53 13.63 -13.69
CA SER A 100 19.99 13.52 -15.09
C SER A 100 18.90 13.10 -16.08
N GLY A 101 17.63 13.25 -15.68
CA GLY A 101 16.46 12.80 -16.42
C GLY A 101 15.62 11.83 -15.62
N THR A 102 14.70 11.13 -16.28
CA THR A 102 13.85 10.09 -15.69
C THR A 102 14.02 8.80 -16.47
N ASP A 103 14.23 7.68 -15.80
CA ASP A 103 14.35 6.36 -16.37
C ASP A 103 13.55 5.36 -15.53
N PHE A 104 12.60 4.66 -16.14
CA PHE A 104 11.75 3.69 -15.46
C PHE A 104 12.42 2.31 -15.30
N GLY A 105 13.45 1.99 -16.09
CA GLY A 105 14.18 0.72 -16.04
C GLY A 105 14.73 0.41 -14.64
N PRO A 106 15.61 1.26 -14.08
CA PRO A 106 16.21 1.03 -12.76
C PRO A 106 15.23 0.82 -11.61
N PRO A 107 14.16 1.64 -11.42
CA PRO A 107 13.20 1.41 -10.32
C PRO A 107 12.39 0.14 -10.51
N LEU A 108 12.04 -0.23 -11.75
CA LEU A 108 11.33 -1.47 -12.04
C LEU A 108 12.20 -2.69 -11.73
N GLU A 109 13.47 -2.69 -12.14
CA GLU A 109 14.41 -3.79 -11.85
C GLU A 109 14.70 -3.90 -10.35
N LEU A 110 14.94 -2.77 -9.68
CA LEU A 110 15.16 -2.75 -8.24
C LEU A 110 13.94 -3.26 -7.46
N SER A 111 12.72 -2.87 -7.88
CA SER A 111 11.49 -3.32 -7.25
C SER A 111 11.28 -4.82 -7.40
N LEU A 112 11.57 -5.37 -8.57
CA LEU A 112 11.51 -6.80 -8.86
C LEU A 112 12.47 -7.57 -7.94
N SER A 113 13.74 -7.13 -7.89
CA SER A 113 14.75 -7.72 -6.99
C SER A 113 14.29 -7.73 -5.54
N LYS A 114 13.74 -6.61 -5.02
CA LYS A 114 13.28 -6.54 -3.62
C LYS A 114 12.05 -7.39 -3.34
N LEU A 115 11.13 -7.48 -4.28
CA LEU A 115 9.96 -8.33 -4.17
C LEU A 115 10.28 -9.83 -4.29
N GLU A 116 11.36 -10.20 -4.98
CA GLU A 116 11.81 -11.59 -5.13
C GLU A 116 12.71 -12.04 -3.98
N ASP A 117 13.68 -11.23 -3.54
CA ASP A 117 14.63 -11.55 -2.47
C ASP A 117 13.93 -11.82 -1.13
N GLU A 118 12.89 -11.06 -0.82
CA GLU A 118 12.13 -11.21 0.42
C GLU A 118 11.35 -12.54 0.49
N ASN A 119 11.09 -13.17 -0.66
CA ASN A 119 10.44 -14.48 -0.71
C ASN A 119 11.36 -15.67 -0.44
N SER A 120 12.67 -15.50 -0.49
CA SER A 120 13.61 -16.59 -0.21
C SER A 120 13.47 -17.13 1.22
N ASN A 121 12.97 -16.34 2.15
CA ASN A 121 12.76 -16.69 3.55
C ASN A 121 11.29 -16.96 3.94
N ASN A 122 10.31 -16.44 3.19
CA ASN A 122 8.88 -16.68 3.41
C ASN A 122 8.21 -17.12 2.10
N LYS A 123 8.07 -18.42 1.92
CA LYS A 123 7.54 -19.06 0.69
C LYS A 123 6.07 -18.75 0.34
N GLU A 124 5.40 -17.82 1.01
CA GLU A 124 3.94 -17.79 1.02
C GLU A 124 3.27 -16.50 0.51
N ILE A 125 4.02 -15.42 0.19
CA ILE A 125 3.39 -14.21 -0.36
C ILE A 125 3.55 -14.17 -1.88
N ASN A 126 2.50 -14.56 -2.61
CA ASN A 126 2.49 -14.53 -4.09
C ASN A 126 1.84 -13.25 -4.64
N SER A 127 1.09 -12.51 -3.83
CA SER A 127 0.41 -11.29 -4.26
C SER A 127 1.30 -10.08 -4.11
N LYS A 128 1.93 -9.70 -5.21
CA LYS A 128 2.86 -8.58 -5.30
C LYS A 128 2.32 -7.51 -6.22
N VAL A 129 2.49 -6.27 -5.81
CA VAL A 129 2.00 -5.08 -6.52
C VAL A 129 3.11 -4.04 -6.60
N ILE A 130 3.27 -3.45 -7.77
CA ILE A 130 4.10 -2.27 -8.00
C ILE A 130 3.17 -1.10 -8.30
N ILE A 131 3.43 0.06 -7.68
CA ILE A 131 2.75 1.32 -7.97
C ILE A 131 3.81 2.31 -8.45
N LEU A 132 3.82 2.60 -9.75
CA LEU A 132 4.72 3.58 -10.37
C LEU A 132 4.04 4.95 -10.40
N ILE A 133 4.63 5.94 -9.76
CA ILE A 133 4.09 7.31 -9.63
C ILE A 133 5.04 8.29 -10.30
N SER A 134 4.62 8.87 -11.43
CA SER A 134 5.44 9.78 -12.25
C SER A 134 4.55 10.70 -13.10
N ASP A 135 5.15 11.70 -13.76
CA ASP A 135 4.49 12.46 -14.82
C ASP A 135 4.58 11.78 -16.20
N GLY A 136 5.28 10.66 -16.29
CA GLY A 136 5.35 9.83 -17.48
C GLY A 136 6.39 10.28 -18.53
N GLU A 137 7.24 11.23 -18.22
CA GLU A 137 8.40 11.58 -19.06
C GLU A 137 9.50 10.53 -18.80
N ASP A 138 9.56 9.48 -19.63
CA ASP A 138 10.58 8.42 -19.58
C ASP A 138 11.58 8.61 -20.71
N PHE A 139 12.85 8.67 -20.37
CA PHE A 139 13.98 8.84 -21.30
C PHE A 139 14.93 7.63 -21.27
N GLY A 140 14.53 6.54 -20.59
CA GLY A 140 15.33 5.32 -20.48
C GLY A 140 15.17 4.40 -21.68
N ASP A 141 16.24 3.63 -21.97
CA ASP A 141 16.24 2.63 -23.04
C ASP A 141 15.89 1.21 -22.53
N ASP A 142 15.97 0.96 -21.21
CA ASP A 142 15.88 -0.38 -20.61
C ASP A 142 14.50 -0.70 -19.99
N THR A 143 13.54 0.22 -20.10
CA THR A 143 12.19 0.08 -19.52
C THR A 143 11.46 -1.18 -20.02
N GLU A 144 11.52 -1.44 -21.33
CA GLU A 144 10.83 -2.57 -21.96
C GLU A 144 11.33 -3.92 -21.44
N SER A 145 12.65 -4.08 -21.29
CA SER A 145 13.24 -5.32 -20.75
C SER A 145 12.83 -5.59 -19.29
N SER A 146 12.71 -4.53 -18.49
CA SER A 146 12.26 -4.61 -17.10
C SER A 146 10.77 -4.97 -16.99
N LEU A 147 9.94 -4.45 -17.89
CA LEU A 147 8.51 -4.79 -17.98
C LEU A 147 8.29 -6.25 -18.39
N GLU A 148 9.08 -6.80 -19.31
CA GLU A 148 9.01 -8.23 -19.66
C GLU A 148 9.31 -9.14 -18.46
N LYS A 149 10.32 -8.78 -17.65
CA LYS A 149 10.63 -9.52 -16.41
C LYS A 149 9.47 -9.47 -15.41
N ILE A 150 8.87 -8.29 -15.19
CA ILE A 150 7.71 -8.11 -14.31
C ILE A 150 6.51 -8.92 -14.81
N LYS A 151 6.23 -8.90 -16.09
CA LYS A 151 5.17 -9.68 -16.72
C LYS A 151 5.34 -11.19 -16.50
N SER A 152 6.57 -11.69 -16.59
CA SER A 152 6.88 -13.11 -16.37
C SER A 152 6.73 -13.53 -14.90
N SER A 153 6.90 -12.62 -13.95
CA SER A 153 6.78 -12.87 -12.50
C SER A 153 5.36 -12.73 -11.95
N SER A 154 4.35 -12.48 -12.79
CA SER A 154 2.94 -12.31 -12.39
C SER A 154 2.69 -11.14 -11.42
N ILE A 155 3.61 -10.19 -11.34
CA ILE A 155 3.47 -8.97 -10.54
C ILE A 155 2.59 -8.00 -11.32
N LYS A 156 1.61 -7.38 -10.63
CA LYS A 156 0.78 -6.34 -11.24
C LYS A 156 1.40 -4.96 -11.02
N LEU A 157 1.59 -4.23 -12.11
CA LEU A 157 2.08 -2.86 -12.07
C LEU A 157 0.93 -1.90 -12.35
N PHE A 158 0.64 -1.04 -11.38
CA PHE A 158 -0.26 0.09 -11.54
C PHE A 158 0.56 1.36 -11.75
N SER A 159 0.22 2.15 -12.77
CA SER A 159 0.83 3.44 -12.99
C SER A 159 -0.10 4.57 -12.57
N VAL A 160 0.46 5.57 -11.91
CA VAL A 160 -0.25 6.77 -11.44
C VAL A 160 0.40 7.99 -12.09
N GLY A 161 -0.32 8.61 -13.01
CA GLY A 161 0.12 9.84 -13.66
C GLY A 161 -0.22 11.06 -12.82
N ILE A 162 0.78 11.90 -12.55
CA ILE A 162 0.63 13.16 -11.82
C ILE A 162 1.00 14.34 -12.72
N GLY A 163 0.09 15.27 -12.90
CA GLY A 163 0.32 16.45 -13.73
C GLY A 163 -0.91 16.89 -14.50
N SER A 164 -0.72 17.86 -15.37
CA SER A 164 -1.75 18.34 -16.31
C SER A 164 -1.27 18.23 -17.75
N LEU A 165 -2.21 18.08 -18.67
CA LEU A 165 -1.93 18.11 -20.12
C LEU A 165 -1.45 19.48 -20.60
N LYS A 166 -1.85 20.55 -19.90
CA LYS A 166 -1.37 21.91 -20.19
C LYS A 166 0.10 22.08 -19.79
N GLY A 167 0.51 21.39 -18.73
CA GLY A 167 1.86 21.47 -18.18
C GLY A 167 2.14 22.73 -17.40
N SER A 168 3.35 22.80 -16.84
CA SER A 168 3.88 23.93 -16.11
C SER A 168 5.39 24.04 -16.26
N LYS A 169 5.93 25.23 -15.95
CA LYS A 169 7.37 25.44 -15.85
C LYS A 169 7.89 24.77 -14.59
N ILE A 170 9.10 24.23 -14.67
CA ILE A 170 9.78 23.57 -13.54
C ILE A 170 10.44 24.63 -12.67
N LEU A 171 10.04 24.72 -11.40
CA LEU A 171 10.61 25.60 -10.41
C LEU A 171 11.80 24.91 -9.72
N LEU A 172 12.99 25.51 -9.82
CA LEU A 172 14.18 25.05 -9.12
C LEU A 172 14.22 25.58 -7.67
N GLY A 173 14.96 24.88 -6.79
CA GLY A 173 15.10 25.24 -5.37
C GLY A 173 15.66 26.65 -5.10
N ASN A 174 16.26 27.28 -6.11
CA ASN A 174 16.75 28.68 -6.04
C ASN A 174 15.69 29.72 -6.47
N GLY A 175 14.45 29.31 -6.70
CA GLY A 175 13.33 30.17 -7.12
C GLY A 175 13.36 30.56 -8.60
N LYS A 176 14.26 29.99 -9.41
CA LYS A 176 14.32 30.21 -10.86
C LYS A 176 13.64 29.07 -11.60
N PHE A 177 13.19 29.35 -12.82
CA PHE A 177 12.69 28.30 -13.71
C PHE A 177 13.85 27.57 -14.42
N LYS A 178 13.68 26.24 -14.58
CA LYS A 178 14.62 25.43 -15.37
C LYS A 178 14.62 25.91 -16.81
N LYS A 179 15.83 26.02 -17.38
CA LYS A 179 16.03 26.42 -18.76
C LYS A 179 16.65 25.31 -19.57
N ASP A 180 16.28 25.24 -20.84
CA ASP A 180 16.91 24.37 -21.84
C ASP A 180 18.27 24.91 -22.27
N GLN A 181 18.93 24.22 -23.21
CA GLN A 181 20.22 24.61 -23.76
C GLN A 181 20.17 25.93 -24.58
N GLU A 182 18.96 26.30 -25.03
CA GLU A 182 18.73 27.53 -25.82
C GLU A 182 18.32 28.71 -24.90
N GLY A 183 18.14 28.47 -23.60
CA GLY A 183 17.79 29.50 -22.62
C GLY A 183 16.27 29.72 -22.43
N ASN A 184 15.42 28.89 -23.07
CA ASN A 184 13.97 28.94 -22.89
C ASN A 184 13.57 28.23 -21.62
N ASP A 185 12.43 28.62 -21.03
CA ASP A 185 11.89 27.92 -19.85
C ASP A 185 11.36 26.53 -20.25
N VAL A 186 11.80 25.50 -19.54
CA VAL A 186 11.34 24.11 -19.75
C VAL A 186 9.93 23.97 -19.22
N VAL A 187 9.02 23.44 -20.04
CA VAL A 187 7.64 23.13 -19.68
C VAL A 187 7.47 21.61 -19.68
N THR A 188 7.17 21.03 -18.51
CA THR A 188 6.83 19.60 -18.36
C THR A 188 5.32 19.41 -18.45
N LYS A 189 4.89 18.28 -19.00
CA LYS A 189 3.48 17.88 -19.14
C LYS A 189 3.29 16.44 -18.72
N LEU A 190 2.07 16.11 -18.31
CA LEU A 190 1.72 14.72 -18.09
C LEU A 190 1.73 13.92 -19.41
N ASN A 191 2.57 12.90 -19.49
CA ASN A 191 2.58 11.91 -20.57
C ASN A 191 1.80 10.65 -20.14
N SER A 192 0.48 10.71 -20.22
CA SER A 192 -0.38 9.60 -19.83
C SER A 192 -0.28 8.39 -20.77
N SER A 193 0.20 8.56 -22.01
CA SER A 193 0.33 7.44 -22.96
C SER A 193 1.42 6.46 -22.53
N SER A 194 2.62 6.94 -22.19
CA SER A 194 3.72 6.12 -21.67
C SER A 194 3.29 5.32 -20.44
N LEU A 195 2.66 5.98 -19.46
CA LEU A 195 2.21 5.33 -18.23
C LEU A 195 1.09 4.28 -18.46
N ARG A 196 0.20 4.51 -19.43
CA ARG A 196 -0.83 3.53 -19.82
C ARG A 196 -0.21 2.29 -20.44
N GLU A 197 0.75 2.47 -21.32
CA GLU A 197 1.48 1.38 -21.95
C GLU A 197 2.22 0.55 -20.89
N THR A 198 3.02 1.21 -20.05
CA THR A 198 3.73 0.56 -18.94
C THR A 198 2.81 -0.28 -18.04
N ALA A 199 1.62 0.20 -17.67
CA ALA A 199 0.69 -0.55 -16.86
C ALA A 199 0.02 -1.70 -17.64
N SER A 200 -0.39 -1.46 -18.89
CA SER A 200 -1.12 -2.46 -19.69
C SER A 200 -0.28 -3.70 -19.98
N ASP A 201 1.02 -3.54 -20.21
CA ASP A 201 1.94 -4.63 -20.53
C ASP A 201 2.08 -5.67 -19.41
N THR A 202 1.83 -5.27 -18.18
CA THR A 202 1.88 -6.15 -17.01
C THR A 202 0.49 -6.58 -16.50
N GLY A 203 -0.58 -6.27 -17.23
CA GLY A 203 -1.96 -6.57 -16.84
C GLY A 203 -2.48 -5.71 -15.69
N GLY A 204 -1.84 -4.58 -15.42
CA GLY A 204 -2.29 -3.55 -14.48
C GLY A 204 -3.15 -2.47 -15.14
N LYS A 205 -3.31 -1.34 -14.44
CA LYS A 205 -4.13 -0.20 -14.90
C LYS A 205 -3.44 1.12 -14.61
N TYR A 206 -3.77 2.11 -15.44
CA TYR A 206 -3.36 3.50 -15.25
C TYR A 206 -4.42 4.27 -14.47
N PHE A 207 -3.96 5.15 -13.58
CA PHE A 207 -4.77 6.11 -12.83
C PHE A 207 -4.18 7.51 -12.95
N GLU A 208 -5.01 8.53 -12.77
CA GLU A 208 -4.61 9.91 -12.92
C GLU A 208 -4.90 10.72 -11.66
N ILE A 209 -3.95 11.60 -11.33
CA ILE A 209 -4.07 12.62 -10.29
C ILE A 209 -3.78 13.97 -10.93
N SER A 210 -4.82 14.76 -11.10
CA SER A 210 -4.75 16.13 -11.60
C SER A 210 -5.56 17.06 -10.69
N ASN A 211 -5.72 18.34 -11.05
CA ASN A 211 -6.61 19.24 -10.30
C ASN A 211 -8.10 18.88 -10.47
N GLU A 212 -8.45 18.24 -11.57
CA GLU A 212 -9.83 17.89 -11.92
C GLU A 212 -10.17 16.44 -11.62
N ILE A 213 -9.15 15.56 -11.67
CA ILE A 213 -9.30 14.12 -11.53
C ILE A 213 -8.41 13.64 -10.40
N ASN A 214 -8.97 12.84 -9.49
CA ASN A 214 -8.22 12.12 -8.49
C ASN A 214 -8.75 10.68 -8.40
N GLN A 215 -8.00 9.74 -8.95
CA GLN A 215 -8.38 8.34 -9.02
C GLN A 215 -7.69 7.47 -7.95
N THR A 216 -7.15 8.06 -6.88
CA THR A 216 -6.51 7.31 -5.80
C THR A 216 -7.45 6.27 -5.18
N ASP A 217 -8.73 6.59 -4.99
CA ASP A 217 -9.71 5.65 -4.43
C ASP A 217 -10.00 4.48 -5.38
N ASN A 218 -9.95 4.73 -6.69
CA ASN A 218 -10.10 3.67 -7.69
C ASN A 218 -8.87 2.74 -7.68
N LEU A 219 -7.66 3.30 -7.58
CA LEU A 219 -6.42 2.53 -7.41
C LEU A 219 -6.48 1.65 -6.16
N ILE A 220 -6.86 2.21 -5.01
CA ILE A 220 -7.03 1.48 -3.76
C ILE A 220 -8.01 0.32 -3.95
N SER A 221 -9.17 0.58 -4.56
CA SER A 221 -10.20 -0.44 -4.81
C SER A 221 -9.69 -1.57 -5.71
N GLU A 222 -8.90 -1.26 -6.74
CA GLU A 222 -8.30 -2.28 -7.61
C GLU A 222 -7.28 -3.15 -6.85
N ILE A 223 -6.44 -2.54 -6.00
CA ILE A 223 -5.46 -3.29 -5.20
C ILE A 223 -6.16 -4.15 -4.13
N VAL A 224 -7.20 -3.64 -3.49
CA VAL A 224 -8.01 -4.40 -2.52
C VAL A 224 -8.64 -5.64 -3.17
N ASN A 225 -9.09 -5.53 -4.42
CA ASN A 225 -9.69 -6.65 -5.16
C ASN A 225 -8.67 -7.73 -5.59
N ILE A 226 -7.38 -7.46 -5.52
CA ILE A 226 -6.35 -8.48 -5.67
C ILE A 226 -6.41 -9.37 -4.42
N LYS A 227 -6.66 -10.66 -4.62
CA LYS A 227 -6.67 -11.62 -3.50
C LYS A 227 -5.28 -11.63 -2.89
N GLY A 228 -5.19 -11.32 -1.61
CA GLY A 228 -3.96 -11.51 -0.85
C GLY A 228 -3.73 -12.99 -0.56
N ASP A 229 -2.47 -13.38 -0.36
CA ASP A 229 -2.11 -14.73 0.05
C ASP A 229 -1.97 -14.83 1.57
N TYR A 230 -2.03 -16.08 2.06
CA TYR A 230 -1.83 -16.35 3.48
C TYR A 230 -0.40 -16.06 3.88
N ILE A 231 -0.22 -15.09 4.79
CA ILE A 231 1.11 -14.71 5.28
C ILE A 231 1.53 -15.58 6.46
N GLU A 232 0.62 -15.83 7.38
CA GLU A 232 0.89 -16.57 8.61
C GLU A 232 -0.42 -17.07 9.24
N SER A 233 -0.43 -18.30 9.71
CA SER A 233 -1.46 -18.75 10.65
C SER A 233 -1.01 -18.41 12.07
N LYS A 234 -1.46 -17.28 12.61
CA LYS A 234 -1.19 -16.94 13.99
C LYS A 234 -2.21 -17.61 14.88
N THR A 235 -1.78 -18.54 15.71
CA THR A 235 -2.62 -19.08 16.78
C THR A 235 -2.80 -18.02 17.83
N VAL A 236 -4.00 -17.47 17.92
CA VAL A 236 -4.37 -16.55 19.01
C VAL A 236 -5.07 -17.38 20.06
N ASP A 237 -4.52 -17.38 21.27
CA ASP A 237 -5.17 -17.98 22.41
C ASP A 237 -6.43 -17.17 22.76
N VAL A 238 -7.58 -17.71 22.43
CA VAL A 238 -8.87 -17.10 22.74
C VAL A 238 -9.44 -17.82 23.95
N THR A 239 -9.58 -17.12 25.06
CA THR A 239 -10.30 -17.63 26.22
C THR A 239 -11.79 -17.59 25.93
N GLU A 240 -12.43 -18.75 25.84
CA GLU A 240 -13.88 -18.84 25.68
C GLU A 240 -14.59 -18.57 26.99
N ASN A 241 -15.55 -17.66 26.97
CA ASN A 241 -16.43 -17.42 28.11
C ASN A 241 -17.41 -18.58 28.23
N LYS A 242 -17.29 -19.38 29.30
CA LYS A 242 -18.08 -20.59 29.54
C LYS A 242 -19.19 -20.37 30.56
N TYR A 243 -19.75 -19.17 30.67
CA TYR A 243 -20.82 -18.80 31.59
C TYR A 243 -22.06 -19.71 31.47
N PHE A 244 -22.30 -20.30 30.32
CA PHE A 244 -23.49 -21.11 30.06
C PHE A 244 -23.55 -22.41 30.91
N TYR A 245 -22.37 -22.98 31.27
CA TYR A 245 -22.35 -24.14 32.16
C TYR A 245 -22.88 -23.78 33.54
N PHE A 246 -22.49 -22.62 34.06
CA PHE A 246 -22.96 -22.13 35.38
C PHE A 246 -24.40 -21.65 35.32
N LEU A 247 -24.82 -21.10 34.17
CA LEU A 247 -26.23 -20.73 33.98
C LEU A 247 -27.13 -21.94 33.93
N PHE A 248 -26.73 -22.99 33.22
CA PHE A 248 -27.50 -24.23 33.14
C PHE A 248 -27.61 -24.93 34.48
N SER A 249 -26.52 -24.98 35.26
CA SER A 249 -26.51 -25.53 36.62
C SER A 249 -27.41 -24.72 37.56
N ALA A 250 -27.39 -23.40 37.46
CA ALA A 250 -28.26 -22.53 38.29
C ALA A 250 -29.74 -22.72 37.93
N LEU A 251 -30.06 -22.84 36.65
CA LEU A 251 -31.42 -23.09 36.17
C LEU A 251 -31.95 -24.46 36.69
N PHE A 252 -31.10 -25.50 36.62
CA PHE A 252 -31.42 -26.84 37.08
C PHE A 252 -31.72 -26.87 38.58
N LEU A 253 -30.90 -26.18 39.38
CA LEU A 253 -31.13 -26.06 40.82
C LEU A 253 -32.41 -25.28 41.12
N MET A 254 -32.74 -24.24 40.35
CA MET A 254 -33.98 -23.49 40.51
C MET A 254 -35.23 -24.34 40.22
N VAL A 255 -35.17 -25.23 39.23
CA VAL A 255 -36.23 -26.15 38.87
C VAL A 255 -36.44 -27.19 40.01
N ILE A 256 -35.34 -27.70 40.58
CA ILE A 256 -35.39 -28.62 41.72
C ILE A 256 -36.03 -27.93 42.93
N ASP A 257 -35.59 -26.73 43.27
CA ASP A 257 -36.14 -25.96 44.39
C ASP A 257 -37.65 -25.72 44.21
N PHE A 258 -38.07 -25.36 43.00
CA PHE A 258 -39.48 -25.19 42.67
C PHE A 258 -40.30 -26.46 42.88
N ILE A 259 -39.78 -27.63 42.46
CA ILE A 259 -40.46 -28.94 42.64
C ILE A 259 -40.58 -29.31 44.13
N PHE A 260 -39.54 -29.09 44.93
CA PHE A 260 -39.57 -29.39 46.37
C PHE A 260 -40.45 -28.40 47.14
N SER A 261 -40.43 -27.12 46.81
CA SER A 261 -41.29 -26.10 47.37
C SER A 261 -42.79 -26.41 47.16
N PHE A 262 -43.15 -26.87 45.97
CA PHE A 262 -44.51 -27.28 45.66
C PHE A 262 -44.97 -28.52 46.50
N LYS A 263 -44.03 -29.43 46.78
CA LYS A 263 -44.35 -30.64 47.57
C LYS A 263 -44.56 -30.37 49.06
N ILE A 264 -43.96 -29.32 49.60
CA ILE A 264 -44.12 -28.93 51.03
C ILE A 264 -45.40 -28.14 51.24
N ILE A 265 -45.92 -27.44 50.22
CA ILE A 265 -47.19 -26.68 50.34
C ILE A 265 -48.43 -27.57 50.14
N SER A 266 -48.29 -28.83 49.67
CA SER A 266 -49.37 -29.74 49.40
C SER A 266 -49.53 -30.83 50.50
N ILE A 267 -48.91 -30.70 51.70
CA ILE A 267 -49.10 -31.42 52.92
C ILE A 267 -49.72 -30.48 53.96
#